data_3cce234947665716878e56363ab4b326
#
_entry.id   3cce234947665716878e56363ab4b326
#
_cell.length_a   1.000
_cell.length_b   1.000
_cell.length_c   1.000
_cell.angle_alpha   90.00
_cell.angle_beta   90.00
_cell.angle_gamma   90.00
#
_symmetry.space_group_name_H-M   'P 1'
#
loop_
_entity.id
_entity.type
_entity.pdbx_description
1 polymer ?
#
loop_
_entity_poly.entity_id
_entity_poly.type
_entity_poly.pdbx_seq_one_letter_code
_entity_poly.pdbx_strand_id
1 'polypeptide(L)'
;EMQRGYDSETGKPVMEKKALDLEIFPNIVVVVDELADLMITSGKEIEGAIQRLSQMARAAGIHLIVATQRPSVDVITGTIKSNFPTRISYKVVNKINSRTILEEQGAEQLLGQGDLLITMLGESLLRVHGPFVKTEEVQSVVNHLKKQGEPEYLQSVTKDEEELENFNLGFNNTSDELYDKAVSI
;
A
#
# COMPACT_ATOMS: atom_id res chain seq x y z
N GLU A 1 3.24 21.33 20.02
CA GLU A 1 2.61 22.64 20.23
C GLU A 1 1.74 22.96 19.02
N MET A 2 0.47 23.25 19.25
CA MET A 2 -0.47 23.65 18.16
C MET A 2 -0.85 25.11 18.39
N GLN A 3 -0.86 25.91 17.34
CA GLN A 3 -1.34 27.28 17.40
C GLN A 3 -2.87 27.27 17.43
N ARG A 4 -3.48 27.81 18.48
CA ARG A 4 -4.93 27.82 18.69
C ARG A 4 -5.61 29.13 18.24
N GLY A 5 -4.81 30.15 17.96
CA GLY A 5 -5.26 31.49 17.55
C GLY A 5 -4.27 32.55 17.97
N TYR A 6 -4.73 33.79 17.98
CA TYR A 6 -3.97 34.94 18.47
C TYR A 6 -4.69 35.53 19.70
N ASP A 7 -3.90 35.93 20.66
CA ASP A 7 -4.39 36.65 21.82
C ASP A 7 -4.94 38.01 21.35
N SER A 8 -6.19 38.32 21.73
CA SER A 8 -6.91 39.52 21.28
C SER A 8 -6.32 40.83 21.82
N GLU A 9 -5.58 40.81 22.92
CA GLU A 9 -4.99 42.00 23.53
C GLU A 9 -3.53 42.22 23.10
N THR A 10 -2.79 41.15 22.94
CA THR A 10 -1.35 41.22 22.65
C THR A 10 -0.96 40.90 21.21
N GLY A 11 -1.89 40.36 20.40
CA GLY A 11 -1.67 39.95 19.01
C GLY A 11 -0.66 38.78 18.86
N LYS A 12 -0.26 38.14 19.96
CA LYS A 12 0.72 37.03 19.92
C LYS A 12 0.01 35.70 19.71
N PRO A 13 0.67 34.74 19.01
CA PRO A 13 0.11 33.42 18.84
C PRO A 13 -0.02 32.70 20.20
N VAL A 14 -1.20 32.19 20.48
CA VAL A 14 -1.46 31.34 21.64
C VAL A 14 -1.10 29.91 21.29
N MET A 15 -0.06 29.38 21.92
CA MET A 15 0.44 28.00 21.72
C MET A 15 -0.13 27.10 22.82
N GLU A 16 -0.81 26.05 22.44
CA GLU A 16 -1.29 25.02 23.37
C GLU A 16 -0.39 23.77 23.28
N LYS A 17 0.11 23.32 24.43
CA LYS A 17 0.80 22.04 24.54
C LYS A 17 -0.25 20.94 24.70
N LYS A 18 -0.60 20.26 23.62
CA LYS A 18 -1.39 19.06 23.67
C LYS A 18 -0.45 17.87 23.80
N ALA A 19 -0.64 17.06 24.82
CA ALA A 19 0.05 15.77 24.89
C ALA A 19 -0.41 14.93 23.70
N LEU A 20 0.56 14.50 22.88
CA LEU A 20 0.29 13.52 21.83
C LEU A 20 0.04 12.18 22.51
N ASP A 21 -1.06 11.55 22.19
CA ASP A 21 -1.30 10.16 22.54
C ASP A 21 -0.40 9.31 21.64
N LEU A 22 0.74 8.91 22.19
CA LEU A 22 1.76 8.15 21.48
C LEU A 22 1.43 6.66 21.57
N GLU A 23 0.34 6.24 20.98
CA GLU A 23 0.11 4.83 20.74
C GLU A 23 1.04 4.33 19.65
N ILE A 24 1.56 3.11 19.84
CA ILE A 24 2.40 2.46 18.83
C ILE A 24 1.51 2.15 17.63
N PHE A 25 1.85 2.73 16.48
CA PHE A 25 1.13 2.48 15.25
C PHE A 25 1.27 0.99 14.86
N PRO A 26 0.18 0.28 14.56
CA PRO A 26 0.25 -1.13 14.20
C PRO A 26 0.93 -1.31 12.84
N ASN A 27 1.61 -2.43 12.65
CA ASN A 27 2.09 -2.81 11.33
C ASN A 27 0.92 -3.10 10.39
N ILE A 28 0.94 -2.51 9.21
CA ILE A 28 -0.06 -2.72 8.17
C ILE A 28 0.57 -3.50 7.03
N VAL A 29 -0.07 -4.58 6.60
CA VAL A 29 0.35 -5.34 5.42
C VAL A 29 -0.71 -5.20 4.34
N VAL A 30 -0.32 -4.64 3.21
CA VAL A 30 -1.18 -4.50 2.02
C VAL A 30 -0.78 -5.58 1.04
N VAL A 31 -1.74 -6.41 0.65
CA VAL A 31 -1.53 -7.50 -0.32
C VAL A 31 -2.31 -7.20 -1.59
N VAL A 32 -1.60 -7.15 -2.72
CA VAL A 32 -2.18 -7.04 -4.06
C VAL A 32 -1.96 -8.37 -4.75
N ASP A 33 -3.04 -9.14 -4.93
CA ASP A 33 -2.99 -10.49 -5.48
C ASP A 33 -2.69 -10.52 -6.98
N GLU A 34 -3.32 -9.61 -7.77
CA GLU A 34 -3.07 -9.47 -9.20
C GLU A 34 -2.92 -7.99 -9.59
N LEU A 35 -1.66 -7.54 -9.68
CA LEU A 35 -1.35 -6.17 -10.07
C LEU A 35 -1.85 -5.82 -11.47
N ALA A 36 -1.82 -6.78 -12.40
CA ALA A 36 -2.22 -6.52 -13.79
C ALA A 36 -3.67 -6.02 -13.90
N ASP A 37 -4.57 -6.50 -13.07
CA ASP A 37 -5.99 -6.08 -13.12
C ASP A 37 -6.14 -4.61 -12.68
N LEU A 38 -5.36 -4.16 -11.71
CA LEU A 38 -5.30 -2.77 -11.30
C LEU A 38 -4.67 -1.87 -12.37
N MET A 39 -3.57 -2.33 -12.98
CA MET A 39 -2.86 -1.58 -14.02
C MET A 39 -3.68 -1.39 -15.30
N ILE A 40 -4.56 -2.34 -15.65
CA ILE A 40 -5.47 -2.24 -16.79
C ILE A 40 -6.54 -1.17 -16.55
N THR A 41 -7.04 -1.08 -15.33
CA THR A 41 -8.16 -0.18 -14.98
C THR A 41 -7.70 1.27 -14.81
N SER A 42 -6.65 1.51 -14.03
CA SER A 42 -6.18 2.85 -13.64
C SER A 42 -4.66 2.91 -13.49
N GLY A 43 -3.92 2.40 -14.47
CA GLY A 43 -2.48 2.13 -14.37
C GLY A 43 -1.65 3.30 -13.84
N LYS A 44 -1.85 4.53 -14.33
CA LYS A 44 -1.07 5.71 -13.89
C LYS A 44 -1.37 6.11 -12.44
N GLU A 45 -2.62 6.02 -12.03
CA GLU A 45 -3.04 6.36 -10.67
C GLU A 45 -2.52 5.32 -9.67
N ILE A 46 -2.65 4.04 -10.03
CA ILE A 46 -2.13 2.92 -9.24
C ILE A 46 -0.61 2.98 -9.11
N GLU A 47 0.10 3.23 -10.21
CA GLU A 47 1.56 3.38 -10.20
C GLU A 47 1.99 4.53 -9.28
N GLY A 48 1.32 5.68 -9.37
CA GLY A 48 1.56 6.83 -8.49
C GLY A 48 1.24 6.55 -7.01
N ALA A 49 0.17 5.83 -6.73
CA ALA A 49 -0.21 5.43 -5.37
C ALA A 49 0.82 4.44 -4.77
N ILE A 50 1.22 3.43 -5.52
CA ILE A 50 2.25 2.46 -5.13
C ILE A 50 3.59 3.18 -4.88
N GLN A 51 3.98 4.11 -5.76
CA GLN A 51 5.20 4.90 -5.59
C GLN A 51 5.16 5.70 -4.29
N ARG A 52 4.08 6.41 -4.00
CA ARG A 52 3.93 7.17 -2.75
C ARG A 52 3.97 6.27 -1.53
N LEU A 53 3.24 5.15 -1.55
CA LEU A 53 3.24 4.19 -0.45
C LEU A 53 4.63 3.61 -0.21
N SER A 54 5.33 3.15 -1.23
CA SER A 54 6.65 2.55 -1.08
C SER A 54 7.72 3.52 -0.55
N GLN A 55 7.60 4.83 -0.89
CA GLN A 55 8.51 5.86 -0.42
C GLN A 55 8.24 6.31 1.02
N MET A 56 6.97 6.44 1.41
CA MET A 56 6.58 7.02 2.70
C MET A 56 6.20 5.97 3.75
N ALA A 57 5.68 4.84 3.33
CA ALA A 57 5.11 3.83 4.21
C ALA A 57 6.15 3.04 5.02
N ARG A 58 7.38 2.97 4.55
CA ARG A 58 8.48 2.25 5.23
C ARG A 58 8.70 2.74 6.67
N ALA A 59 8.68 4.04 6.88
CA ALA A 59 8.86 4.64 8.20
C ALA A 59 7.63 4.45 9.11
N ALA A 60 6.46 4.20 8.52
CA ALA A 60 5.21 4.00 9.24
C ALA A 60 4.88 2.52 9.52
N GLY A 61 5.77 1.59 9.16
CA GLY A 61 5.52 0.16 9.35
C GLY A 61 4.45 -0.42 8.40
N ILE A 62 4.30 0.16 7.21
CA ILE A 62 3.41 -0.35 6.17
C ILE A 62 4.23 -1.17 5.17
N HIS A 63 3.82 -2.40 4.94
CA HIS A 63 4.48 -3.37 4.07
C HIS A 63 3.59 -3.71 2.89
N LEU A 64 4.16 -3.72 1.67
CA LEU A 64 3.44 -4.08 0.46
C LEU A 64 3.94 -5.42 -0.07
N ILE A 65 3.00 -6.32 -0.35
CA ILE A 65 3.22 -7.58 -1.06
C ILE A 65 2.42 -7.49 -2.36
N VAL A 66 3.12 -7.48 -3.48
CA VAL A 66 2.48 -7.31 -4.79
C VAL A 66 2.77 -8.54 -5.64
N ALA A 67 1.73 -9.17 -6.16
CA ALA A 67 1.84 -10.32 -7.02
C ALA A 67 1.18 -10.08 -8.39
N THR A 68 1.59 -10.85 -9.38
CA THR A 68 0.95 -10.88 -10.70
C THR A 68 1.27 -12.19 -11.41
N GLN A 69 0.31 -12.69 -12.17
CA GLN A 69 0.48 -13.82 -13.08
C GLN A 69 0.84 -13.35 -14.50
N ARG A 70 0.89 -12.04 -14.74
CA ARG A 70 1.17 -11.42 -16.05
C ARG A 70 2.48 -10.63 -16.01
N PRO A 71 3.63 -11.29 -16.16
CA PRO A 71 4.94 -10.64 -16.09
C PRO A 71 5.26 -9.91 -17.41
N SER A 72 4.50 -8.86 -17.71
CA SER A 72 4.72 -7.97 -18.86
C SER A 72 5.33 -6.64 -18.42
N VAL A 73 5.95 -5.92 -19.34
CA VAL A 73 6.56 -4.62 -19.07
C VAL A 73 5.54 -3.52 -18.76
N ASP A 74 4.30 -3.72 -19.17
CA ASP A 74 3.18 -2.80 -18.92
C ASP A 74 2.67 -2.91 -17.47
N VAL A 75 2.88 -4.07 -16.85
CA VAL A 75 2.50 -4.37 -15.47
C VAL A 75 3.67 -4.13 -14.53
N ILE A 76 4.84 -4.70 -14.84
CA ILE A 76 6.06 -4.57 -14.04
C ILE A 76 6.93 -3.47 -14.66
N THR A 77 6.50 -2.23 -14.49
CA THR A 77 7.15 -1.04 -15.05
C THR A 77 8.48 -0.74 -14.35
N GLY A 78 9.25 0.17 -14.93
CA GLY A 78 10.48 0.66 -14.29
C GLY A 78 10.23 1.31 -12.93
N THR A 79 9.13 2.04 -12.78
CA THR A 79 8.71 2.65 -11.51
C THR A 79 8.40 1.58 -10.46
N ILE A 80 7.66 0.55 -10.83
CA ILE A 80 7.37 -0.59 -9.93
C ILE A 80 8.68 -1.26 -9.49
N LYS A 81 9.56 -1.60 -10.43
CA LYS A 81 10.84 -2.27 -10.11
C LYS A 81 11.76 -1.44 -9.21
N SER A 82 11.82 -0.14 -9.40
CA SER A 82 12.66 0.74 -8.58
C SER A 82 12.18 0.83 -7.12
N ASN A 83 10.89 0.64 -6.88
CA ASN A 83 10.29 0.70 -5.55
C ASN A 83 10.20 -0.68 -4.86
N PHE A 84 10.33 -1.78 -5.62
CA PHE A 84 10.36 -3.14 -5.11
C PHE A 84 11.70 -3.80 -5.42
N PRO A 85 12.74 -3.54 -4.60
CA PRO A 85 14.06 -4.12 -4.81
C PRO A 85 14.12 -5.62 -4.54
N THR A 86 13.27 -6.12 -3.65
CA THR A 86 13.11 -7.55 -3.41
C THR A 86 12.05 -8.10 -4.36
N ARG A 87 12.46 -9.00 -5.24
CA ARG A 87 11.58 -9.62 -6.23
C ARG A 87 11.74 -11.11 -6.22
N ILE A 88 10.63 -11.81 -6.34
CA ILE A 88 10.55 -13.26 -6.38
C ILE A 88 9.93 -13.67 -7.70
N SER A 89 10.54 -14.63 -8.37
CA SER A 89 9.95 -15.29 -9.54
C SER A 89 9.89 -16.77 -9.34
N TYR A 90 8.72 -17.34 -9.45
CA TYR A 90 8.53 -18.76 -9.71
C TYR A 90 8.82 -19.06 -11.17
N LYS A 91 8.66 -20.34 -11.59
CA LYS A 91 8.86 -20.75 -12.97
C LYS A 91 7.99 -19.92 -13.93
N VAL A 92 8.64 -19.37 -14.95
CA VAL A 92 7.99 -18.61 -16.03
C VAL A 92 8.17 -19.34 -17.37
N VAL A 93 7.42 -18.91 -18.39
CA VAL A 93 7.37 -19.57 -19.69
C VAL A 93 8.66 -19.36 -20.49
N ASN A 94 9.27 -18.17 -20.40
CA ASN A 94 10.40 -17.78 -21.24
C ASN A 94 11.37 -16.82 -20.54
N LYS A 95 12.52 -16.59 -21.17
CA LYS A 95 13.59 -15.70 -20.69
C LYS A 95 13.16 -14.24 -20.60
N ILE A 96 12.21 -13.82 -21.44
CA ILE A 96 11.72 -12.42 -21.45
C ILE A 96 10.99 -12.16 -20.14
N ASN A 97 10.11 -13.07 -19.73
CA ASN A 97 9.37 -12.97 -18.48
C ASN A 97 10.33 -12.96 -17.27
N SER A 98 11.38 -13.81 -17.28
CA SER A 98 12.39 -13.80 -16.23
C SER A 98 13.07 -12.43 -16.13
N ARG A 99 13.52 -11.87 -17.25
CA ARG A 99 14.15 -10.54 -17.28
C ARG A 99 13.18 -9.41 -16.88
N THR A 100 11.91 -9.54 -17.21
CA THR A 100 10.91 -8.54 -16.82
C THR A 100 10.80 -8.45 -15.30
N ILE A 101 10.82 -9.58 -14.60
CA ILE A 101 10.69 -9.63 -13.14
C ILE A 101 12.04 -9.37 -12.45
N LEU A 102 13.07 -10.17 -12.80
CA LEU A 102 14.32 -10.26 -12.06
C LEU A 102 15.46 -9.41 -12.67
N GLU A 103 15.26 -8.89 -13.90
CA GLU A 103 16.29 -8.26 -14.75
C GLU A 103 17.35 -9.25 -15.25
N GLU A 104 17.25 -10.51 -14.83
CA GLU A 104 18.11 -11.63 -15.23
C GLU A 104 17.29 -12.79 -15.78
N GLN A 105 17.95 -13.66 -16.54
CA GLN A 105 17.37 -14.92 -17.00
C GLN A 105 17.57 -16.01 -15.95
N GLY A 106 16.77 -17.07 -16.01
CA GLY A 106 16.92 -18.25 -15.15
C GLY A 106 15.60 -18.79 -14.61
N ALA A 107 14.60 -17.92 -14.39
CA ALA A 107 13.31 -18.38 -13.87
C ALA A 107 12.57 -19.33 -14.83
N GLU A 108 12.86 -19.28 -16.13
CA GLU A 108 12.33 -20.23 -17.12
C GLU A 108 12.90 -21.66 -16.96
N GLN A 109 14.00 -21.80 -16.24
CA GLN A 109 14.68 -23.09 -16.02
C GLN A 109 14.28 -23.75 -14.69
N LEU A 110 13.45 -23.08 -13.88
CA LEU A 110 13.00 -23.60 -12.61
C LEU A 110 12.15 -24.86 -12.77
N LEU A 111 12.19 -25.72 -11.75
CA LEU A 111 11.46 -27.00 -11.77
C LEU A 111 9.96 -26.83 -11.60
N GLY A 112 9.52 -25.77 -10.91
CA GLY A 112 8.13 -25.58 -10.47
C GLY A 112 7.92 -26.07 -9.03
N GLN A 113 6.66 -26.12 -8.58
CA GLN A 113 6.29 -26.65 -7.26
C GLN A 113 7.02 -25.99 -6.07
N GLY A 114 7.18 -24.66 -6.10
CA GLY A 114 7.85 -23.91 -5.05
C GLY A 114 9.31 -23.57 -5.33
N ASP A 115 9.90 -24.07 -6.42
CA ASP A 115 11.23 -23.65 -6.86
C ASP A 115 11.18 -22.22 -7.37
N LEU A 116 12.00 -21.34 -6.84
CA LEU A 116 11.95 -19.89 -7.09
C LEU A 116 13.36 -19.28 -7.17
N LEU A 117 13.42 -18.12 -7.81
CA LEU A 117 14.54 -17.20 -7.75
C LEU A 117 14.14 -15.94 -7.00
N ILE A 118 15.01 -15.45 -6.14
CA ILE A 118 14.83 -14.20 -5.40
C ILE A 118 16.02 -13.26 -5.64
N THR A 119 15.73 -11.99 -5.86
CA THR A 119 16.72 -10.91 -5.85
C THR A 119 16.42 -9.97 -4.69
N MET A 120 17.47 -9.51 -4.02
CA MET A 120 17.41 -8.51 -2.96
C MET A 120 18.38 -7.38 -3.29
N LEU A 121 18.14 -6.21 -2.71
CA LEU A 121 18.96 -5.03 -2.99
C LEU A 121 20.44 -5.28 -2.67
N GLY A 122 21.29 -5.18 -3.70
CA GLY A 122 22.75 -5.35 -3.55
C GLY A 122 23.24 -6.80 -3.47
N GLU A 123 22.35 -7.77 -3.64
CA GLU A 123 22.69 -9.19 -3.62
C GLU A 123 22.56 -9.84 -5.01
N SER A 124 23.33 -10.90 -5.22
CA SER A 124 23.18 -11.74 -6.41
C SER A 124 21.91 -12.58 -6.33
N LEU A 125 21.43 -13.00 -7.51
CA LEU A 125 20.25 -13.85 -7.63
C LEU A 125 20.43 -15.15 -6.85
N LEU A 126 19.50 -15.41 -5.91
CA LEU A 126 19.52 -16.63 -5.08
C LEU A 126 18.40 -17.57 -5.52
N ARG A 127 18.71 -18.85 -5.68
CA ARG A 127 17.71 -19.89 -5.90
C ARG A 127 17.32 -20.52 -4.57
N VAL A 128 16.01 -20.57 -4.33
CA VAL A 128 15.41 -21.15 -3.13
C VAL A 128 14.33 -22.14 -3.55
N HIS A 129 14.23 -23.24 -2.85
CA HIS A 129 13.15 -24.20 -3.06
C HIS A 129 12.17 -24.10 -1.90
N GLY A 130 11.05 -23.38 -2.13
CA GLY A 130 9.95 -23.30 -1.19
C GLY A 130 9.11 -24.58 -1.17
N PRO A 131 8.38 -24.86 -0.10
CA PRO A 131 7.44 -25.98 -0.07
C PRO A 131 6.27 -25.71 -1.02
N PHE A 132 5.78 -26.78 -1.63
CA PHE A 132 4.50 -26.73 -2.33
C PHE A 132 3.37 -26.75 -1.31
N VAL A 133 2.55 -25.69 -1.29
CA VAL A 133 1.43 -25.55 -0.37
C VAL A 133 0.14 -25.91 -1.10
N LYS A 134 -0.61 -26.87 -0.54
CA LYS A 134 -1.89 -27.31 -1.08
C LYS A 134 -3.03 -26.40 -0.62
N THR A 135 -4.09 -26.34 -1.41
CA THR A 135 -5.28 -25.56 -1.06
C THR A 135 -5.91 -25.96 0.29
N GLU A 136 -5.89 -27.27 0.60
CA GLU A 136 -6.40 -27.79 1.87
C GLU A 136 -5.59 -27.31 3.08
N GLU A 137 -4.27 -27.13 2.89
CA GLU A 137 -3.39 -26.61 3.95
C GLU A 137 -3.68 -25.13 4.20
N VAL A 138 -3.83 -24.33 3.13
CA VAL A 138 -4.26 -22.92 3.23
C VAL A 138 -5.60 -22.82 3.94
N GLN A 139 -6.59 -23.64 3.53
CA GLN A 139 -7.92 -23.65 4.15
C GLN A 139 -7.86 -24.01 5.64
N SER A 140 -6.98 -24.93 6.01
CA SER A 140 -6.80 -25.33 7.39
C SER A 140 -6.25 -24.19 8.24
N VAL A 141 -5.25 -23.45 7.74
CA VAL A 141 -4.70 -22.26 8.41
C VAL A 141 -5.75 -21.16 8.53
N VAL A 142 -6.49 -20.86 7.45
CA VAL A 142 -7.55 -19.85 7.46
C VAL A 142 -8.64 -20.21 8.49
N ASN A 143 -9.06 -21.48 8.54
CA ASN A 143 -10.05 -21.94 9.52
C ASN A 143 -9.53 -21.85 10.97
N HIS A 144 -8.23 -22.03 11.18
CA HIS A 144 -7.63 -21.83 12.49
C HIS A 144 -7.63 -20.35 12.90
N LEU A 145 -7.27 -19.45 11.99
CA LEU A 145 -7.26 -18.02 12.24
C LEU A 145 -8.66 -17.46 12.50
N LYS A 146 -9.67 -17.88 11.76
CA LYS A 146 -11.09 -17.50 11.97
C LYS A 146 -11.62 -17.85 13.35
N LYS A 147 -11.06 -18.83 14.03
CA LYS A 147 -11.45 -19.19 15.41
C LYS A 147 -10.91 -18.24 16.47
N GLN A 148 -9.92 -17.41 16.12
CA GLN A 148 -9.26 -16.48 17.05
C GLN A 148 -10.02 -15.17 17.23
N GLY A 149 -10.85 -14.78 16.27
CA GLY A 149 -11.65 -13.57 16.31
C GLY A 149 -12.35 -13.30 14.97
N GLU A 150 -13.31 -12.41 15.01
CA GLU A 150 -13.96 -11.91 13.80
C GLU A 150 -13.21 -10.67 13.30
N PRO A 151 -13.19 -10.45 11.97
CA PRO A 151 -12.52 -9.28 11.41
C PRO A 151 -13.30 -8.00 11.72
N GLU A 152 -12.61 -6.96 12.16
CA GLU A 152 -13.14 -5.61 12.27
C GLU A 152 -12.83 -4.83 10.99
N TYR A 153 -13.86 -4.53 10.19
CA TYR A 153 -13.70 -3.80 8.93
C TYR A 153 -13.79 -2.29 9.15
N LEU A 154 -12.76 -1.58 8.71
CA LEU A 154 -12.78 -0.11 8.64
C LEU A 154 -13.60 0.35 7.43
N GLN A 155 -14.88 0.63 7.65
CA GLN A 155 -15.79 1.07 6.58
C GLN A 155 -15.36 2.38 5.90
N SER A 156 -14.57 3.21 6.58
CA SER A 156 -14.03 4.46 6.02
C SER A 156 -13.06 4.24 4.86
N VAL A 157 -12.42 3.08 4.75
CA VAL A 157 -11.46 2.78 3.67
C VAL A 157 -12.15 2.52 2.32
N THR A 158 -13.43 2.14 2.34
CA THR A 158 -14.22 1.83 1.15
C THR A 158 -15.15 2.95 0.71
N LYS A 159 -15.16 4.09 1.42
CA LYS A 159 -15.94 5.27 1.02
C LYS A 159 -15.14 6.09 0.03
N ASP A 160 -15.80 6.54 -1.03
CA ASP A 160 -15.21 7.44 -2.01
C ASP A 160 -14.77 8.75 -1.33
N GLU A 161 -13.71 9.37 -1.83
CA GLU A 161 -13.16 10.63 -1.28
C GLU A 161 -14.22 11.73 -1.24
N GLU A 162 -15.15 11.78 -2.19
CA GLU A 162 -16.29 12.71 -2.21
C GLU A 162 -17.25 12.51 -1.02
N GLU A 163 -17.46 11.27 -0.56
CA GLU A 163 -18.25 11.01 0.65
C GLU A 163 -17.52 11.43 1.93
N LEU A 164 -16.18 11.30 1.95
CA LEU A 164 -15.35 11.73 3.08
C LEU A 164 -15.26 13.26 3.18
N GLU A 165 -15.18 13.97 2.05
CA GLU A 165 -15.24 15.43 2.03
C GLU A 165 -16.60 15.95 2.51
N ASN A 166 -17.69 15.36 2.05
CA ASN A 166 -19.03 15.70 2.50
C ASN A 166 -19.25 15.40 3.99
N PHE A 167 -18.64 14.33 4.53
CA PHE A 167 -18.68 14.04 5.95
C PHE A 167 -17.90 15.07 6.78
N ASN A 168 -16.73 15.49 6.32
CA ASN A 168 -15.90 16.51 6.97
C ASN A 168 -16.56 17.91 6.90
N LEU A 169 -17.23 18.24 5.79
CA LEU A 169 -18.00 19.47 5.66
C LEU A 169 -19.24 19.51 6.59
N GLY A 170 -19.80 18.34 6.92
CA GLY A 170 -20.92 18.22 7.87
C GLY A 170 -20.56 18.57 9.32
N PHE A 171 -19.30 18.48 9.72
CA PHE A 171 -18.83 18.87 11.05
C PHE A 171 -18.40 20.35 11.15
N ASN A 172 -18.25 21.06 10.03
CA ASN A 172 -17.83 22.46 10.00
C ASN A 172 -18.96 23.44 9.61
N ASN A 173 -20.23 23.02 9.63
CA ASN A 173 -21.36 23.94 9.45
C ASN A 173 -21.63 24.75 10.72
N THR A 174 -20.64 25.47 11.21
CA THR A 174 -20.87 26.76 11.82
C THR A 174 -20.83 27.75 10.66
N SER A 175 -21.98 28.08 10.10
CA SER A 175 -22.13 29.16 9.12
C SER A 175 -21.46 30.41 9.71
N ASP A 176 -20.36 30.82 9.09
CA ASP A 176 -19.75 32.11 9.44
C ASP A 176 -20.66 33.20 8.86
N GLU A 177 -21.49 33.77 9.72
CA GLU A 177 -22.42 34.86 9.35
C GLU A 177 -21.71 36.06 8.70
N LEU A 178 -20.40 36.20 8.90
CA LEU A 178 -19.55 37.18 8.27
C LEU A 178 -19.22 36.86 6.81
N TYR A 179 -19.07 35.56 6.50
CA TYR A 179 -18.82 35.10 5.13
C TYR A 179 -20.07 35.32 4.25
N ASP A 180 -21.26 34.97 4.76
CA ASP A 180 -22.50 35.10 4.03
C ASP A 180 -22.85 36.59 3.81
N LYS A 181 -22.49 37.46 4.74
CA LYS A 181 -22.63 38.92 4.57
C LYS A 181 -21.64 39.50 3.55
N ALA A 182 -20.43 38.95 3.45
CA ALA A 182 -19.43 39.42 2.48
C ALA A 182 -19.78 39.03 1.03
N VAL A 183 -20.47 37.91 0.83
CA VAL A 183 -20.91 37.45 -0.49
C VAL A 183 -22.16 38.12 -0.98
N SER A 184 -22.94 38.78 -0.08
CA SER A 184 -24.20 39.47 -0.40
C SER A 184 -24.03 40.99 -0.71
N ILE A 185 -22.81 41.54 -0.77
CA ILE A 185 -22.44 42.87 -1.22
C ILE A 185 -21.91 42.83 -2.65
#